data_f541b8a591520a922540fa6f0cf7d23f
#
_entry.id   f541b8a591520a922540fa6f0cf7d23f
#
_cell.length_a   1.000
_cell.length_b   1.000
_cell.length_c   1.000
_cell.angle_alpha   90.00
_cell.angle_beta   90.00
_cell.angle_gamma   90.00
#
_symmetry.space_group_name_H-M   'P 1'
#
loop_
_entity.id
_entity.type
_entity.pdbx_description
1 polymer ?
#
loop_
_entity_poly.entity_id
_entity_poly.type
_entity_poly.pdbx_seq_one_letter_code
_entity_poly.pdbx_strand_id
1 'polypeptide(L)'
;MIFFEKQLERGIFQICYCKNCNNTIWPPKEICHICHNETDWKKSTNLGKIIEFSKKESMYFGLIEIDEGIRVLGDISTKSTPKIGQSVRMNVSFNSKPNYSFIVENN
;
A
#
# COMPACT_ATOMS: atom_id res chain seq x y z
N MET A 1 -7.49 -13.37 -1.94
CA MET A 1 -6.73 -13.72 -3.14
C MET A 1 -5.41 -14.34 -2.75
N ILE A 2 -5.23 -15.59 -3.13
CA ILE A 2 -4.06 -16.36 -2.67
C ILE A 2 -2.74 -15.76 -3.15
N PHE A 3 -2.66 -15.33 -4.40
CA PHE A 3 -1.40 -14.77 -4.93
C PHE A 3 -0.96 -13.53 -4.16
N PHE A 4 -1.87 -12.59 -3.95
CA PHE A 4 -1.59 -11.34 -3.26
C PHE A 4 -1.09 -11.61 -1.83
N GLU A 5 -1.80 -12.49 -1.12
CA GLU A 5 -1.46 -12.84 0.26
C GLU A 5 -0.11 -13.54 0.37
N LYS A 6 0.18 -14.47 -0.54
CA LYS A 6 1.47 -15.15 -0.55
C LYS A 6 2.63 -14.20 -0.83
N GLN A 7 2.41 -13.21 -1.69
CA GLN A 7 3.43 -12.20 -1.94
C GLN A 7 3.66 -11.34 -0.70
N LEU A 8 2.60 -10.97 0.01
CA LEU A 8 2.73 -10.23 1.27
C LEU A 8 3.52 -11.00 2.32
N GLU A 9 3.33 -12.32 2.41
CA GLU A 9 4.09 -13.17 3.32
C GLU A 9 5.59 -13.10 3.03
N ARG A 10 5.95 -12.83 1.78
CA ARG A 10 7.34 -12.69 1.34
C ARG A 10 7.83 -11.24 1.40
N GLY A 11 7.01 -10.34 1.93
CA GLY A 11 7.36 -8.93 2.01
C GLY A 11 7.24 -8.19 0.69
N ILE A 12 6.46 -8.71 -0.25
CA ILE A 12 6.30 -8.11 -1.58
C ILE A 12 4.87 -7.62 -1.75
N PHE A 13 4.73 -6.33 -2.10
CA PHE A 13 3.43 -5.75 -2.42
C PHE A 13 3.24 -5.73 -3.93
N GLN A 14 2.25 -6.47 -4.40
CA GLN A 14 1.92 -6.54 -5.82
C GLN A 14 0.72 -5.63 -6.11
N ILE A 15 0.82 -4.88 -7.17
CA ILE A 15 -0.26 -4.00 -7.63
C ILE A 15 -1.09 -4.73 -8.67
N CYS A 16 -2.40 -4.76 -8.45
CA CYS A 16 -3.34 -5.31 -9.40
C CYS A 16 -3.75 -4.23 -10.40
N TYR A 17 -3.75 -4.56 -11.68
CA TYR A 17 -4.14 -3.61 -12.71
C TYR A 17 -4.79 -4.32 -13.90
N CYS A 18 -5.51 -3.55 -14.71
CA CYS A 18 -6.12 -4.04 -15.94
C CYS A 18 -5.39 -3.45 -17.15
N LYS A 19 -4.79 -4.31 -17.97
CA LYS A 19 -4.11 -3.87 -19.19
C LYS A 19 -5.07 -3.26 -20.18
N ASN A 20 -6.27 -3.82 -20.28
CA ASN A 20 -7.25 -3.38 -21.25
C ASN A 20 -7.79 -2.00 -20.94
N CYS A 21 -8.10 -1.74 -19.68
CA CYS A 21 -8.61 -0.44 -19.22
C CYS A 21 -7.50 0.53 -18.81
N ASN A 22 -6.27 0.03 -18.70
CA ASN A 22 -5.10 0.79 -18.27
C ASN A 22 -5.33 1.50 -16.94
N ASN A 23 -5.90 0.78 -15.98
CA ASN A 23 -6.15 1.35 -14.66
C ASN A 23 -5.71 0.41 -13.53
N THR A 24 -5.38 1.01 -12.40
CA THR A 24 -5.03 0.29 -11.18
C THR A 24 -6.32 -0.16 -10.48
N ILE A 25 -6.31 -1.38 -9.96
CA ILE A 25 -7.45 -1.94 -9.25
C ILE A 25 -7.08 -2.13 -7.79
N TRP A 26 -7.74 -1.40 -6.91
CA TRP A 26 -7.52 -1.50 -5.48
C TRP A 26 -8.86 -1.44 -4.75
N PRO A 27 -9.19 -2.37 -3.84
CA PRO A 27 -8.42 -3.58 -3.51
C PRO A 27 -8.31 -4.56 -4.69
N PRO A 28 -7.34 -5.50 -4.64
CA PRO A 28 -7.12 -6.42 -5.76
C PRO A 28 -8.35 -7.28 -6.09
N LYS A 29 -8.56 -7.51 -7.37
CA LYS A 29 -9.63 -8.38 -7.87
C LYS A 29 -9.10 -9.20 -9.03
N GLU A 30 -9.62 -10.40 -9.20
CA GLU A 30 -9.20 -11.27 -10.28
C GLU A 30 -9.74 -10.83 -11.64
N ILE A 31 -10.90 -10.17 -11.62
CA ILE A 31 -11.58 -9.73 -12.83
C ILE A 31 -11.82 -8.22 -12.74
N CYS A 32 -11.52 -7.52 -13.83
CA CYS A 32 -11.78 -6.08 -13.90
C CYS A 32 -13.29 -5.84 -13.93
N HIS A 33 -13.77 -4.94 -13.09
CA HIS A 33 -15.20 -4.66 -13.01
C HIS A 33 -15.71 -3.82 -14.19
N ILE A 34 -14.83 -3.26 -14.99
CA ILE A 34 -15.19 -2.45 -16.15
C ILE A 34 -15.31 -3.30 -17.41
N CYS A 35 -14.25 -4.03 -17.75
CA CYS A 35 -14.22 -4.80 -19.00
C CYS A 35 -14.36 -6.31 -18.81
N HIS A 36 -14.36 -6.78 -17.55
CA HIS A 36 -14.51 -8.18 -17.17
C HIS A 36 -13.40 -9.11 -17.66
N ASN A 37 -12.27 -8.55 -18.07
CA ASN A 37 -11.08 -9.33 -18.39
C ASN A 37 -10.29 -9.64 -17.13
N GLU A 38 -9.43 -10.63 -17.20
CA GLU A 38 -8.56 -10.98 -16.10
C GLU A 38 -7.59 -9.83 -15.82
N THR A 39 -7.26 -9.64 -14.55
CA THR A 39 -6.32 -8.61 -14.13
C THR A 39 -4.90 -9.15 -14.13
N ASP A 40 -3.95 -8.22 -14.13
CA ASP A 40 -2.52 -8.51 -14.09
C ASP A 40 -1.89 -7.93 -12.84
N TRP A 41 -0.64 -8.26 -12.62
CA TRP A 41 0.11 -7.87 -11.43
C TRP A 41 1.44 -7.24 -11.81
N LYS A 42 1.87 -6.28 -10.99
CA LYS A 42 3.21 -5.70 -11.09
C LYS A 42 3.68 -5.33 -9.69
N LYS A 43 4.99 -5.32 -9.48
CA LYS A 43 5.54 -4.95 -8.17
C LYS A 43 5.36 -3.47 -7.90
N SER A 44 5.01 -3.14 -6.66
CA SER A 44 4.97 -1.77 -6.18
C SER A 44 6.41 -1.25 -5.99
N THR A 45 6.55 0.07 -6.05
CA THR A 45 7.81 0.72 -5.66
C THR A 45 7.98 0.71 -4.15
N ASN A 46 6.90 0.47 -3.40
CA ASN A 46 6.81 0.57 -1.94
C ASN A 46 7.09 2.00 -1.43
N LEU A 47 7.04 2.97 -2.32
CA LEU A 47 7.22 4.37 -1.96
C LEU A 47 5.87 5.07 -1.97
N GLY A 48 5.66 5.91 -0.98
CA GLY A 48 4.39 6.61 -0.87
C GLY A 48 4.53 7.92 -0.14
N LYS A 49 3.39 8.55 0.06
CA LYS A 49 3.30 9.83 0.75
C LYS A 49 2.17 9.82 1.75
N ILE A 50 2.37 10.51 2.86
CA ILE A 50 1.37 10.62 3.92
C ILE A 50 0.23 11.53 3.44
N ILE A 51 -0.99 10.99 3.44
CA ILE A 51 -2.19 11.75 3.11
C ILE A 51 -2.82 12.32 4.38
N GLU A 52 -2.91 11.48 5.41
CA GLU A 52 -3.46 11.85 6.71
C GLU A 52 -2.71 11.05 7.76
N PHE A 53 -2.65 11.57 8.98
CA PHE A 53 -2.11 10.81 10.09
C PHE A 53 -2.77 11.24 11.39
N SER A 54 -2.67 10.34 12.38
CA SER A 54 -3.15 10.58 13.74
C SER A 54 -2.17 9.97 14.70
N LYS A 55 -2.25 10.40 15.94
CA LYS A 55 -1.43 9.87 17.02
C LYS A 55 -2.33 9.16 18.01
N LYS A 56 -1.94 7.94 18.39
CA LYS A 56 -2.63 7.20 19.45
C LYS A 56 -1.58 6.75 20.43
N GLU A 57 -1.67 7.26 21.67
CA GLU A 57 -0.66 7.05 22.69
C GLU A 57 0.67 7.62 22.20
N SER A 58 1.70 6.81 22.03
CA SER A 58 3.01 7.28 21.57
C SER A 58 3.27 6.90 20.12
N MET A 59 2.27 6.37 19.43
CA MET A 59 2.44 5.86 18.07
C MET A 59 1.64 6.67 17.06
N TYR A 60 2.21 6.81 15.86
CA TYR A 60 1.51 7.43 14.75
C TYR A 60 0.98 6.36 13.82
N PHE A 61 -0.14 6.63 13.20
CA PHE A 61 -0.70 5.80 12.14
C PHE A 61 -1.36 6.71 11.12
N GLY A 62 -1.57 6.23 9.93
CA GLY A 62 -2.17 7.10 8.95
C GLY A 62 -2.50 6.43 7.64
N LEU A 63 -3.06 7.25 6.76
CA LEU A 63 -3.42 6.88 5.40
C LEU A 63 -2.29 7.31 4.48
N ILE A 64 -1.78 6.36 3.72
CA ILE A 64 -0.62 6.55 2.84
C ILE A 64 -1.05 6.23 1.41
N GLU A 65 -0.66 7.07 0.49
CA GLU A 65 -0.87 6.79 -0.93
C GLU A 65 0.42 6.19 -1.49
N ILE A 66 0.34 4.93 -1.93
CA ILE A 66 1.46 4.18 -2.50
C ILE A 66 1.32 4.21 -4.01
N ASP A 67 2.44 4.50 -4.69
CA ASP A 67 2.45 4.64 -6.14
C ASP A 67 1.38 5.66 -6.55
N GLU A 68 0.50 5.33 -7.46
CA GLU A 68 -0.57 6.23 -7.88
C GLU A 68 -1.93 5.63 -7.56
N GLY A 69 -2.63 6.25 -6.63
CA GLY A 69 -4.02 5.92 -6.36
C GLY A 69 -4.29 4.77 -5.40
N ILE A 70 -3.25 4.14 -4.85
CA ILE A 70 -3.44 3.06 -3.88
C ILE A 70 -3.28 3.64 -2.48
N ARG A 71 -4.34 3.61 -1.69
CA ARG A 71 -4.32 4.15 -0.33
C ARG A 71 -4.46 3.04 0.69
N VAL A 72 -3.53 2.97 1.61
CA VAL A 72 -3.50 1.96 2.66
C VAL A 72 -3.29 2.61 4.02
N LEU A 73 -3.84 1.97 5.05
CA LEU A 73 -3.70 2.40 6.43
C LEU A 73 -2.62 1.57 7.11
N GLY A 74 -1.83 2.19 7.94
CA GLY A 74 -0.83 1.47 8.71
C GLY A 74 -0.09 2.36 9.69
N ASP A 75 0.80 1.73 10.44
CA ASP A 75 1.62 2.42 11.43
C ASP A 75 2.74 3.21 10.76
N ILE A 76 3.03 4.37 11.31
CA ILE A 76 4.08 5.24 10.78
C ILE A 76 5.21 5.30 11.81
N SER A 77 6.40 4.86 11.39
CA SER A 77 7.61 4.90 12.19
C SER A 77 8.37 6.18 11.87
N THR A 78 8.54 7.04 12.85
CA THR A 78 9.20 8.33 12.63
C THR A 78 9.85 8.80 13.93
N LYS A 79 10.92 9.58 13.78
CA LYS A 79 11.63 10.17 14.92
C LYS A 79 11.03 11.50 15.35
N SER A 80 10.22 12.10 14.52
CA SER A 80 9.60 13.40 14.79
C SER A 80 8.16 13.38 14.31
N THR A 81 7.42 14.44 14.57
CA THR A 81 6.03 14.54 14.12
C THR A 81 5.97 14.42 12.60
N PRO A 82 5.15 13.50 12.06
CA PRO A 82 5.02 13.37 10.61
C PRO A 82 4.37 14.60 9.99
N LYS A 83 4.52 14.72 8.68
CA LYS A 83 3.91 15.82 7.92
C LYS A 83 3.16 15.26 6.72
N ILE A 84 2.04 15.86 6.41
CA ILE A 84 1.28 15.50 5.20
C ILE A 84 2.16 15.77 3.97
N GLY A 85 2.18 14.80 3.04
CA GLY A 85 3.03 14.88 1.86
C GLY A 85 4.43 14.33 2.04
N GLN A 86 4.79 13.96 3.26
CA GLN A 86 6.11 13.42 3.56
C GLN A 86 6.29 12.04 2.93
N SER A 87 7.47 11.79 2.39
CA SER A 87 7.78 10.51 1.74
C SER A 87 8.00 9.40 2.75
N VAL A 88 7.45 8.24 2.45
CA VAL A 88 7.59 7.05 3.30
C VAL A 88 7.91 5.83 2.45
N ARG A 89 8.51 4.82 3.09
CA ARG A 89 8.74 3.51 2.49
C ARG A 89 7.86 2.50 3.22
N MET A 90 7.16 1.68 2.45
CA MET A 90 6.24 0.69 2.99
C MET A 90 6.91 -0.65 3.21
N ASN A 91 6.60 -1.27 4.36
CA ASN A 91 6.90 -2.67 4.62
C ASN A 91 5.58 -3.41 4.73
N VAL A 92 5.53 -4.61 4.17
CA VAL A 92 4.30 -5.40 4.18
C VAL A 92 4.55 -6.78 4.77
N SER A 93 3.52 -7.34 5.36
CA SER A 93 3.54 -8.71 5.85
C SER A 93 2.12 -9.25 5.86
N PHE A 94 1.99 -10.54 6.05
CA PHE A 94 0.68 -11.16 6.16
C PHE A 94 0.69 -12.15 7.31
N ASN A 95 -0.23 -11.95 8.25
CA ASN A 95 -0.40 -12.83 9.40
C ASN A 95 -1.91 -12.88 9.68
N SER A 96 -2.61 -13.77 9.01
CA SER A 96 -4.06 -13.87 9.00
C SER A 96 -4.76 -12.71 8.28
N LYS A 97 -4.09 -11.58 8.18
CA LYS A 97 -4.58 -10.39 7.48
C LYS A 97 -3.38 -9.59 6.95
N PRO A 98 -3.59 -8.75 5.94
CA PRO A 98 -2.52 -7.88 5.47
C PRO A 98 -2.10 -6.88 6.55
N ASN A 99 -0.80 -6.67 6.69
CA ASN A 99 -0.24 -5.68 7.61
C ASN A 99 0.66 -4.74 6.84
N TYR A 100 0.45 -3.45 7.02
CA TYR A 100 1.22 -2.41 6.36
C TYR A 100 1.86 -1.52 7.43
N SER A 101 3.12 -1.21 7.23
CA SER A 101 3.81 -0.26 8.10
C SER A 101 4.69 0.63 7.23
N PHE A 102 4.97 1.83 7.73
CA PHE A 102 5.65 2.85 6.94
C PHE A 102 6.77 3.46 7.74
N ILE A 103 7.90 3.69 7.07
CA ILE A 103 9.06 4.35 7.66
C ILE A 103 9.24 5.67 6.93
N VAL A 104 9.32 6.77 7.69
CA VAL A 104 9.56 8.08 7.10
C VAL A 104 10.96 8.11 6.52
N GLU A 105 11.05 8.49 5.25
CA GLU A 105 12.33 8.67 4.59
C GLU A 105 12.93 10.00 5.05
N ASN A 106 14.09 9.93 5.64
CA ASN A 106 14.80 11.14 6.06
C ASN A 106 15.62 11.69 4.91
N ASN A 107 15.46 12.95 4.70
CA ASN A 107 16.24 13.65 3.70
C ASN A 107 17.43 14.35 4.35
#